data_93307a779ec47047ae85431d1452fd09
#
_entry.id   93307a779ec47047ae85431d1452fd09
#
_cell.length_a   1.000
_cell.length_b   1.000
_cell.length_c   1.000
_cell.angle_alpha   90.00
_cell.angle_beta   90.00
_cell.angle_gamma   90.00
#
_symmetry.space_group_name_H-M   'P 1'
#
loop_
_entity.id
_entity.type
_entity.pdbx_description
1 polymer ?
#
loop_
_entity_poly.entity_id
_entity_poly.type
_entity_poly.pdbx_seq_one_letter_code
_entity_poly.pdbx_strand_id
1 'polypeptide(L)'
;KKLGLTALAGSLVATTGYAGSLDISGAAKVSYASGDTSETSGNPWSMTRDITFSGSGEMDNGMTISYFQLLSAGAFSSSGLTLDMGDAGTATFMNGTSGGHGISAYEDKMPTAGENVWDDLDGQANGVLTGNKTNKIGYGTALAGANVSVDYNKQQDGGSGKSIAIDYAPADGAMIFVAQSDEYAGPNASTDQVTFGGTYTAGATTVGIQRTSIDFSAANSDTDRTHIAASFAV
;
A
#
# COMPACT_ATOMS: atom_id res chain seq x y z
N LYS A 1 14.40 1.13 -25.89
CA LYS A 1 14.63 1.64 -24.53
C LYS A 1 14.25 0.57 -23.49
N LYS A 2 15.01 -0.53 -23.51
CA LYS A 2 14.78 -1.69 -22.60
C LYS A 2 16.03 -1.98 -21.74
N LEU A 3 16.86 -0.96 -21.49
CA LEU A 3 18.18 -1.11 -20.90
C LEU A 3 18.18 -1.24 -19.36
N GLY A 4 17.15 -0.73 -18.67
CA GLY A 4 17.14 -0.74 -17.21
C GLY A 4 16.88 -2.13 -16.59
N LEU A 5 15.96 -2.90 -17.16
CA LEU A 5 15.57 -4.20 -16.61
C LEU A 5 16.65 -5.26 -16.85
N THR A 6 17.33 -5.20 -18.00
CA THR A 6 18.44 -6.10 -18.35
C THR A 6 19.67 -5.83 -17.49
N ALA A 7 19.93 -4.59 -17.11
CA ALA A 7 21.06 -4.22 -16.25
C ALA A 7 20.88 -4.73 -14.81
N LEU A 8 19.66 -4.68 -14.25
CA LEU A 8 19.37 -5.16 -12.90
C LEU A 8 19.40 -6.69 -12.83
N ALA A 9 18.80 -7.38 -13.80
CA ALA A 9 18.86 -8.84 -13.88
C ALA A 9 20.29 -9.35 -14.17
N GLY A 10 21.05 -8.63 -14.98
CA GLY A 10 22.46 -8.95 -15.27
C GLY A 10 23.40 -8.71 -14.08
N SER A 11 23.14 -7.70 -13.25
CA SER A 11 23.94 -7.43 -12.06
C SER A 11 23.71 -8.45 -10.93
N LEU A 12 22.51 -9.03 -10.84
CA LEU A 12 22.20 -10.10 -9.89
C LEU A 12 22.88 -11.44 -10.23
N VAL A 13 23.29 -11.65 -11.46
CA VAL A 13 23.91 -12.90 -11.93
C VAL A 13 25.43 -12.81 -12.08
N ALA A 14 26.03 -11.62 -12.13
CA ALA A 14 27.38 -11.40 -12.63
C ALA A 14 28.47 -11.13 -11.58
N THR A 15 28.20 -11.13 -10.28
CA THR A 15 29.24 -10.84 -9.28
C THR A 15 29.35 -11.93 -8.23
N THR A 16 30.44 -12.64 -8.27
CA THR A 16 30.95 -13.53 -7.22
C THR A 16 31.42 -12.68 -6.03
N GLY A 17 30.48 -12.08 -5.28
CA GLY A 17 30.84 -11.29 -4.10
C GLY A 17 29.69 -10.60 -3.42
N TYR A 18 28.71 -10.15 -4.19
CA TYR A 18 27.52 -9.44 -3.71
C TYR A 18 26.27 -9.90 -4.46
N ALA A 19 26.13 -11.21 -4.68
CA ALA A 19 24.97 -11.75 -5.36
C ALA A 19 23.76 -11.64 -4.42
N GLY A 20 22.87 -10.70 -4.69
CA GLY A 20 21.52 -10.73 -4.16
C GLY A 20 20.85 -12.07 -4.52
N SER A 21 20.19 -12.72 -3.57
CA SER A 21 19.41 -13.93 -3.84
C SER A 21 18.16 -13.56 -4.65
N LEU A 22 17.83 -14.36 -5.65
CA LEU A 22 16.50 -14.35 -6.25
C LEU A 22 15.66 -15.42 -5.57
N ASP A 23 14.65 -14.97 -4.86
CA ASP A 23 13.69 -15.83 -4.19
C ASP A 23 12.40 -15.89 -5.00
N ILE A 24 11.82 -17.08 -5.09
CA ILE A 24 10.54 -17.31 -5.73
C ILE A 24 9.62 -17.90 -4.66
N SER A 25 8.55 -17.21 -4.37
CA SER A 25 7.52 -17.67 -3.44
C SER A 25 6.17 -17.73 -4.14
N GLY A 26 5.26 -18.51 -3.58
CA GLY A 26 3.92 -18.64 -4.14
C GLY A 26 2.87 -18.85 -3.05
N ALA A 27 1.67 -18.37 -3.32
CA ALA A 27 0.51 -18.58 -2.46
C ALA A 27 -0.69 -19.03 -3.30
N ALA A 28 -1.48 -19.94 -2.75
CA ALA A 28 -2.77 -20.31 -3.30
C ALA A 28 -3.82 -20.33 -2.17
N LYS A 29 -4.95 -19.66 -2.40
CA LYS A 29 -6.08 -19.65 -1.48
C LYS A 29 -7.30 -20.10 -2.26
N VAL A 30 -8.00 -21.10 -1.74
CA VAL A 30 -9.31 -21.51 -2.23
C VAL A 30 -10.35 -20.93 -1.28
N SER A 31 -11.36 -20.27 -1.82
CA SER A 31 -12.47 -19.71 -1.05
C SER A 31 -13.80 -20.23 -1.59
N TYR A 32 -14.76 -20.33 -0.69
CA TYR A 32 -16.15 -20.63 -0.97
C TYR A 32 -17.01 -19.50 -0.41
N ALA A 33 -17.78 -18.85 -1.26
CA ALA A 33 -18.72 -17.81 -0.85
C ALA A 33 -20.15 -18.33 -1.05
N SER A 34 -21.03 -18.07 -0.07
CA SER A 34 -22.46 -18.37 -0.18
C SER A 34 -23.26 -17.12 0.21
N GLY A 35 -24.20 -16.73 -0.63
CA GLY A 35 -25.06 -15.58 -0.39
C GLY A 35 -25.86 -15.23 -1.64
N ASP A 36 -26.78 -14.29 -1.50
CA ASP A 36 -27.64 -13.80 -2.60
C ASP A 36 -27.05 -12.56 -3.31
N THR A 37 -25.74 -12.35 -3.19
CA THR A 37 -25.06 -11.22 -3.84
C THR A 37 -24.66 -11.56 -5.28
N SER A 38 -24.43 -10.53 -6.09
CA SER A 38 -23.97 -10.69 -7.48
C SER A 38 -22.62 -11.41 -7.59
N GLU A 39 -21.84 -11.45 -6.51
CA GLU A 39 -20.53 -12.09 -6.45
C GLU A 39 -20.61 -13.62 -6.32
N THR A 40 -21.75 -14.13 -5.88
CA THR A 40 -21.96 -15.58 -5.68
C THR A 40 -22.86 -16.21 -6.75
N SER A 41 -23.34 -15.44 -7.72
CA SER A 41 -24.14 -15.96 -8.82
C SER A 41 -23.29 -16.85 -9.73
N GLY A 42 -23.59 -18.13 -9.79
CA GLY A 42 -22.91 -19.12 -10.61
C GLY A 42 -22.02 -20.08 -9.81
N ASN A 43 -20.71 -19.93 -9.90
CA ASN A 43 -19.78 -20.82 -9.19
C ASN A 43 -19.34 -20.21 -7.86
N PRO A 44 -19.70 -20.79 -6.70
CA PRO A 44 -19.34 -20.25 -5.39
C PRO A 44 -17.86 -20.46 -5.03
N TRP A 45 -17.10 -21.19 -5.82
CA TRP A 45 -15.69 -21.46 -5.58
C TRP A 45 -14.81 -20.47 -6.31
N SER A 46 -13.80 -19.95 -5.64
CA SER A 46 -12.75 -19.15 -6.25
C SER A 46 -11.37 -19.62 -5.78
N MET A 47 -10.35 -19.33 -6.57
CA MET A 47 -8.96 -19.64 -6.23
C MET A 47 -8.07 -18.47 -6.60
N THR A 48 -7.43 -17.89 -5.59
CA THR A 48 -6.31 -16.96 -5.78
C THR A 48 -5.02 -17.75 -5.90
N ARG A 49 -4.16 -17.38 -6.84
CA ARG A 49 -2.86 -18.01 -7.07
C ARG A 49 -1.83 -16.93 -7.43
N ASP A 50 -0.84 -16.80 -6.59
CA ASP A 50 0.15 -15.74 -6.70
C ASP A 50 1.55 -16.34 -6.77
N ILE A 51 2.41 -15.72 -7.58
CA ILE A 51 3.83 -16.01 -7.64
C ILE A 51 4.58 -14.69 -7.48
N THR A 52 5.46 -14.62 -6.50
CA THR A 52 6.31 -13.46 -6.25
C THR A 52 7.76 -13.81 -6.55
N PHE A 53 8.38 -12.99 -7.35
CA PHE A 53 9.82 -12.95 -7.55
C PHE A 53 10.36 -11.81 -6.70
N SER A 54 11.35 -12.07 -5.86
CA SER A 54 11.98 -11.03 -5.03
C SER A 54 13.50 -11.20 -5.00
N GLY A 55 14.18 -10.11 -4.76
CA GLY A 55 15.63 -10.11 -4.62
C GLY A 55 16.10 -8.87 -3.88
N SER A 56 17.22 -8.98 -3.20
CA SER A 56 17.85 -7.87 -2.51
C SER A 56 19.36 -7.95 -2.61
N GLY A 57 20.02 -6.81 -2.43
CA GLY A 57 21.46 -6.72 -2.40
C GLY A 57 21.91 -5.50 -1.63
N GLU A 58 23.06 -5.61 -0.98
CA GLU A 58 23.72 -4.51 -0.30
C GLU A 58 24.66 -3.80 -1.29
N MET A 59 24.68 -2.49 -1.24
CA MET A 59 25.57 -1.63 -2.02
C MET A 59 26.85 -1.34 -1.21
N ASP A 60 27.94 -0.98 -1.89
CA ASP A 60 29.25 -0.70 -1.26
C ASP A 60 29.21 0.37 -0.18
N ASN A 61 28.21 1.22 -0.19
CA ASN A 61 27.98 2.28 0.80
C ASN A 61 27.09 1.86 1.97
N GLY A 62 26.73 0.57 2.08
CA GLY A 62 25.89 0.01 3.14
C GLY A 62 24.38 0.18 2.92
N MET A 63 23.94 0.81 1.83
CA MET A 63 22.52 0.86 1.48
C MET A 63 22.06 -0.49 0.93
N THR A 64 20.80 -0.83 1.17
CA THR A 64 20.18 -2.04 0.62
C THR A 64 19.19 -1.68 -0.47
N ILE A 65 19.32 -2.34 -1.62
CA ILE A 65 18.33 -2.28 -2.69
C ILE A 65 17.53 -3.58 -2.71
N SER A 66 16.22 -3.51 -2.82
CA SER A 66 15.36 -4.67 -2.97
C SER A 66 14.35 -4.48 -4.09
N TYR A 67 13.94 -5.58 -4.68
CA TYR A 67 12.96 -5.61 -5.77
C TYR A 67 11.99 -6.76 -5.55
N PHE A 68 10.72 -6.54 -5.91
CA PHE A 68 9.75 -7.62 -6.05
C PHE A 68 8.91 -7.44 -7.32
N GLN A 69 8.37 -8.55 -7.81
CA GLN A 69 7.34 -8.59 -8.83
C GLN A 69 6.33 -9.68 -8.49
N LEU A 70 5.07 -9.30 -8.42
CA LEU A 70 3.94 -10.18 -8.17
C LEU A 70 3.19 -10.46 -9.47
N LEU A 71 2.99 -11.74 -9.75
CA LEU A 71 2.05 -12.23 -10.74
C LEU A 71 0.85 -12.81 -9.99
N SER A 72 -0.35 -12.30 -10.25
CA SER A 72 -1.59 -12.84 -9.70
C SER A 72 -2.43 -13.44 -10.82
N ALA A 73 -2.91 -14.66 -10.63
CA ALA A 73 -3.63 -15.44 -11.65
C ALA A 73 -2.91 -15.57 -13.00
N GLY A 74 -1.58 -15.46 -12.99
CA GLY A 74 -0.75 -15.56 -14.19
C GLY A 74 -0.54 -14.24 -14.96
N ALA A 75 -1.09 -13.12 -14.46
CA ALA A 75 -0.89 -11.79 -15.01
C ALA A 75 -0.05 -10.92 -14.07
N PHE A 76 0.55 -9.85 -14.61
CA PHE A 76 1.22 -8.84 -13.79
C PHE A 76 0.21 -8.19 -12.84
N SER A 77 0.55 -8.14 -11.57
CA SER A 77 -0.23 -7.46 -10.53
C SER A 77 0.51 -6.22 -10.03
N SER A 78 1.71 -6.41 -9.48
CA SER A 78 2.48 -5.29 -8.94
C SER A 78 3.98 -5.55 -8.96
N SER A 79 4.75 -4.48 -8.89
CA SER A 79 6.20 -4.55 -8.69
C SER A 79 6.70 -3.34 -7.90
N GLY A 80 7.83 -3.49 -7.23
CA GLY A 80 8.45 -2.42 -6.47
C GLY A 80 9.94 -2.53 -6.39
N LEU A 81 10.59 -1.37 -6.40
CA LEU A 81 11.98 -1.19 -6.09
C LEU A 81 12.08 -0.36 -4.82
N THR A 82 12.84 -0.81 -3.85
CA THR A 82 13.06 -0.13 -2.57
C THR A 82 14.56 0.11 -2.38
N LEU A 83 14.92 1.32 -2.00
CA LEU A 83 16.25 1.69 -1.55
C LEU A 83 16.16 2.05 -0.06
N ASP A 84 16.74 1.21 0.77
CA ASP A 84 16.90 1.47 2.20
C ASP A 84 18.26 2.14 2.43
N MET A 85 18.21 3.34 2.99
CA MET A 85 19.37 4.20 3.26
C MET A 85 19.69 4.28 4.77
N GLY A 86 19.18 3.32 5.56
CA GLY A 86 19.34 3.31 7.01
C GLY A 86 18.65 4.51 7.67
N ASP A 87 19.37 5.22 8.52
CA ASP A 87 18.85 6.41 9.24
C ASP A 87 18.35 7.53 8.31
N ALA A 88 18.78 7.54 7.05
CA ALA A 88 18.29 8.49 6.06
C ALA A 88 16.91 8.13 5.48
N GLY A 89 16.35 6.98 5.88
CA GLY A 89 15.02 6.55 5.47
C GLY A 89 15.00 5.65 4.25
N THR A 90 13.82 5.45 3.68
CA THR A 90 13.54 4.50 2.61
C THR A 90 12.88 5.19 1.43
N ALA A 91 13.44 5.03 0.25
CA ALA A 91 12.84 5.49 -1.00
C ALA A 91 12.28 4.30 -1.79
N THR A 92 11.11 4.47 -2.42
CA THR A 92 10.45 3.42 -3.18
C THR A 92 10.03 3.90 -4.57
N PHE A 93 10.03 2.98 -5.53
CA PHE A 93 9.40 3.17 -6.83
C PHE A 93 8.47 1.97 -7.06
N MET A 94 7.16 2.23 -7.15
CA MET A 94 6.12 1.21 -7.15
C MET A 94 5.25 1.28 -8.40
N ASN A 95 4.78 0.11 -8.84
CA ASN A 95 3.86 -0.03 -9.94
C ASN A 95 2.81 -1.10 -9.62
N GLY A 96 1.53 -0.77 -9.75
CA GLY A 96 0.40 -1.65 -9.40
C GLY A 96 0.14 -1.77 -7.89
N THR A 97 0.91 -1.09 -7.06
CA THR A 97 0.72 -1.05 -5.60
C THR A 97 1.01 0.34 -5.06
N SER A 98 0.43 0.66 -3.91
CA SER A 98 0.60 1.95 -3.23
C SER A 98 2.01 2.16 -2.66
N GLY A 99 2.73 1.09 -2.34
CA GLY A 99 4.06 1.14 -1.75
C GLY A 99 4.10 1.50 -0.27
N GLY A 100 2.95 1.72 0.38
CA GLY A 100 2.88 1.96 1.83
C GLY A 100 3.44 3.31 2.30
N HIS A 101 3.58 4.29 1.40
CA HIS A 101 3.96 5.66 1.75
C HIS A 101 2.79 6.63 1.59
N GLY A 102 2.89 7.78 2.26
CA GLY A 102 1.85 8.80 2.24
C GLY A 102 0.52 8.28 2.79
N ILE A 103 -0.59 8.81 2.31
CA ILE A 103 -1.94 8.45 2.77
C ILE A 103 -2.27 6.97 2.52
N SER A 104 -1.70 6.38 1.48
CA SER A 104 -1.95 4.96 1.16
C SER A 104 -1.41 3.98 2.21
N ALA A 105 -0.54 4.42 3.12
CA ALA A 105 -0.13 3.64 4.28
C ALA A 105 -1.28 3.37 5.27
N TYR A 106 -2.40 4.10 5.14
CA TYR A 106 -3.56 4.03 6.05
C TYR A 106 -4.81 3.46 5.38
N GLU A 107 -4.65 2.75 4.25
CA GLU A 107 -5.73 2.05 3.56
C GLU A 107 -6.37 0.99 4.47
N ASP A 108 -5.57 0.12 5.07
CA ASP A 108 -6.00 -1.06 5.83
C ASP A 108 -5.51 -1.02 7.29
N LYS A 109 -5.71 0.11 7.99
CA LYS A 109 -5.23 0.25 9.37
C LYS A 109 -6.22 -0.21 10.44
N MET A 110 -7.49 -0.32 10.09
CA MET A 110 -8.47 -0.81 11.07
C MET A 110 -8.29 -2.30 11.30
N PRO A 111 -8.42 -2.78 12.55
CA PRO A 111 -8.31 -4.21 12.84
C PRO A 111 -9.35 -5.01 12.07
N THR A 112 -8.95 -6.13 11.51
CA THR A 112 -9.79 -7.03 10.72
C THR A 112 -9.72 -8.46 11.24
N ALA A 113 -10.71 -9.26 10.86
CA ALA A 113 -10.75 -10.70 11.10
C ALA A 113 -10.84 -11.49 9.77
N GLY A 114 -10.12 -11.00 8.74
CA GLY A 114 -10.08 -11.59 7.42
C GLY A 114 -10.77 -10.76 6.33
N GLU A 115 -11.68 -9.87 6.73
CA GLU A 115 -12.34 -8.87 5.88
C GLU A 115 -12.14 -7.48 6.46
N ASN A 116 -12.07 -6.47 5.61
CA ASN A 116 -11.99 -5.08 6.05
C ASN A 116 -13.37 -4.57 6.49
N VAL A 117 -13.39 -3.63 7.42
CA VAL A 117 -14.65 -3.06 7.97
C VAL A 117 -15.42 -2.20 6.97
N TRP A 118 -14.86 -1.89 5.82
CA TRP A 118 -15.46 -1.13 4.73
C TRP A 118 -15.81 -1.97 3.50
N ASP A 119 -15.51 -3.27 3.50
CA ASP A 119 -15.96 -4.16 2.46
C ASP A 119 -17.50 -4.22 2.46
N ASP A 120 -18.09 -4.37 1.29
CA ASP A 120 -19.55 -4.36 1.06
C ASP A 120 -20.27 -3.03 1.37
N LEU A 121 -19.54 -1.95 1.63
CA LEU A 121 -20.14 -0.62 1.74
C LEU A 121 -20.25 0.05 0.37
N ASP A 122 -21.42 0.50 -0.01
CA ASP A 122 -21.66 1.16 -1.29
C ASP A 122 -20.68 2.31 -1.58
N GLY A 123 -20.04 2.24 -2.75
CA GLY A 123 -19.17 3.30 -3.26
C GLY A 123 -17.83 3.42 -2.52
N GLN A 124 -17.23 2.34 -2.08
CA GLN A 124 -16.18 2.40 -1.10
C GLN A 124 -14.76 2.16 -1.54
N ALA A 125 -13.88 2.97 -1.04
CA ALA A 125 -12.45 2.71 -0.94
C ALA A 125 -12.14 2.18 0.47
N ASN A 126 -11.08 1.42 0.59
CA ASN A 126 -10.58 0.80 1.82
C ASN A 126 -10.01 1.84 2.79
N GLY A 127 -10.88 2.54 3.51
CA GLY A 127 -10.50 3.59 4.45
C GLY A 127 -10.05 4.90 3.81
N VAL A 128 -9.18 4.84 2.80
CA VAL A 128 -8.67 5.98 2.02
C VAL A 128 -8.63 5.63 0.53
N LEU A 129 -8.70 6.64 -0.32
CA LEU A 129 -8.37 6.49 -1.75
C LEU A 129 -6.86 6.48 -1.91
N THR A 130 -6.33 5.46 -2.54
CA THR A 130 -4.88 5.31 -2.73
C THR A 130 -4.35 5.93 -4.02
N GLY A 131 -5.25 6.51 -4.81
CA GLY A 131 -4.94 7.16 -6.07
C GLY A 131 -4.36 6.22 -7.14
N ASN A 132 -3.69 6.79 -8.12
CA ASN A 132 -3.06 6.01 -9.18
C ASN A 132 -1.82 5.28 -8.62
N LYS A 133 -1.83 3.95 -8.72
CA LYS A 133 -0.74 3.06 -8.27
C LYS A 133 0.34 2.82 -9.33
N THR A 134 0.29 3.53 -10.48
CA THR A 134 1.25 3.36 -11.57
C THR A 134 2.42 4.34 -11.44
N ASN A 135 3.63 3.81 -11.38
CA ASN A 135 4.87 4.60 -11.31
C ASN A 135 4.88 5.61 -10.14
N LYS A 136 4.47 5.16 -8.97
CA LYS A 136 4.47 5.96 -7.74
C LYS A 136 5.86 5.98 -7.10
N ILE A 137 6.33 7.15 -6.71
CA ILE A 137 7.56 7.34 -5.93
C ILE A 137 7.15 7.64 -4.50
N GLY A 138 7.74 6.95 -3.54
CA GLY A 138 7.53 7.18 -2.12
C GLY A 138 8.84 7.41 -1.39
N TYR A 139 8.77 8.10 -0.27
CA TYR A 139 9.86 8.25 0.68
C TYR A 139 9.31 8.28 2.10
N GLY A 140 9.97 7.59 3.00
CA GLY A 140 9.63 7.56 4.43
C GLY A 140 10.88 7.60 5.31
N THR A 141 10.76 8.26 6.46
CA THR A 141 11.84 8.35 7.46
C THR A 141 11.25 8.55 8.85
N ALA A 142 12.03 8.19 9.87
CA ALA A 142 11.72 8.53 11.25
C ALA A 142 12.25 9.92 11.58
N LEU A 143 11.41 10.76 12.18
CA LEU A 143 11.77 12.11 12.62
C LEU A 143 11.24 12.35 14.03
N ALA A 144 12.13 12.57 14.98
CA ALA A 144 11.79 12.84 16.40
C ALA A 144 10.82 11.79 17.03
N GLY A 145 10.95 10.53 16.64
CA GLY A 145 10.13 9.42 17.13
C GLY A 145 8.79 9.23 16.39
N ALA A 146 8.47 10.11 15.44
CA ALA A 146 7.35 9.92 14.52
C ALA A 146 7.86 9.35 13.18
N ASN A 147 7.03 8.57 12.49
CA ASN A 147 7.27 8.21 11.10
C ASN A 147 6.63 9.27 10.20
N VAL A 148 7.38 9.76 9.25
CA VAL A 148 6.91 10.73 8.25
C VAL A 148 7.10 10.10 6.88
N SER A 149 6.08 10.13 6.04
CA SER A 149 6.19 9.63 4.68
C SER A 149 5.47 10.52 3.67
N VAL A 150 5.98 10.51 2.46
CA VAL A 150 5.41 11.23 1.32
C VAL A 150 5.35 10.31 0.11
N ASP A 151 4.41 10.56 -0.78
CA ASP A 151 4.40 9.93 -2.09
C ASP A 151 4.03 10.91 -3.21
N TYR A 152 4.38 10.53 -4.41
CA TYR A 152 4.11 11.29 -5.63
C TYR A 152 3.96 10.36 -6.82
N ASN A 153 2.98 10.64 -7.67
CA ASN A 153 2.89 10.02 -8.99
C ASN A 153 2.54 11.04 -10.08
N LYS A 154 3.15 10.88 -11.25
CA LYS A 154 2.85 11.65 -12.45
C LYS A 154 1.95 10.83 -13.35
N GLN A 155 0.82 11.40 -13.77
CA GLN A 155 -0.14 10.75 -14.66
C GLN A 155 0.12 11.12 -16.14
N GLN A 156 -0.35 10.26 -17.06
CA GLN A 156 -0.11 10.46 -18.50
C GLN A 156 -0.84 11.66 -19.08
N ASP A 157 -1.96 12.03 -18.52
CA ASP A 157 -2.81 13.16 -18.95
C ASP A 157 -2.38 14.52 -18.38
N GLY A 158 -1.23 14.57 -17.73
CA GLY A 158 -0.66 15.80 -17.20
C GLY A 158 -0.95 16.05 -15.71
N GLY A 159 -1.84 15.28 -15.09
CA GLY A 159 -2.10 15.33 -13.66
C GLY A 159 -0.98 14.78 -12.79
N SER A 160 -1.10 14.97 -11.50
CA SER A 160 -0.19 14.38 -10.50
C SER A 160 -0.91 14.24 -9.17
N GLY A 161 -0.70 13.10 -8.50
CA GLY A 161 -1.09 12.88 -7.13
C GLY A 161 0.11 13.06 -6.19
N LYS A 162 -0.16 13.53 -5.00
CA LYS A 162 0.83 13.65 -3.92
C LYS A 162 0.16 13.47 -2.57
N SER A 163 0.88 12.92 -1.63
CA SER A 163 0.40 12.79 -0.26
C SER A 163 1.51 12.90 0.77
N ILE A 164 1.11 13.20 1.99
CA ILE A 164 1.96 13.20 3.18
C ILE A 164 1.22 12.50 4.31
N ALA A 165 1.98 11.79 5.12
CA ALA A 165 1.45 11.10 6.29
C ALA A 165 2.44 11.16 7.44
N ILE A 166 1.90 11.18 8.64
CA ILE A 166 2.65 11.14 9.89
C ILE A 166 1.95 10.15 10.82
N ASP A 167 2.70 9.26 11.42
CA ASP A 167 2.24 8.44 12.54
C ASP A 167 3.20 8.51 13.72
N TYR A 168 2.65 8.23 14.88
CA TYR A 168 3.39 8.24 16.13
C TYR A 168 2.83 7.17 17.09
N ALA A 169 3.72 6.49 17.78
CA ALA A 169 3.38 5.54 18.83
C ALA A 169 3.57 6.17 20.22
N PRO A 170 2.50 6.75 20.84
CA PRO A 170 2.60 7.44 22.11
C PRO A 170 2.86 6.50 23.29
N ALA A 171 2.53 5.22 23.17
CA ALA A 171 2.73 4.18 24.17
C ALA A 171 2.75 2.81 23.49
N ASP A 172 3.18 1.79 24.24
CA ASP A 172 3.16 0.40 23.76
C ASP A 172 1.75 -0.01 23.33
N GLY A 173 1.65 -0.58 22.13
CA GLY A 173 0.40 -1.00 21.54
C GLY A 173 -0.47 0.13 20.98
N ALA A 174 -0.12 1.41 21.19
CA ALA A 174 -0.86 2.56 20.67
C ALA A 174 -0.20 3.12 19.41
N MET A 175 -1.00 3.46 18.41
CA MET A 175 -0.61 4.22 17.24
C MET A 175 -1.66 5.29 16.95
N ILE A 176 -1.20 6.49 16.65
CA ILE A 176 -2.04 7.57 16.12
C ILE A 176 -1.47 8.02 14.79
N PHE A 177 -2.33 8.44 13.87
CA PHE A 177 -1.90 8.88 12.55
C PHE A 177 -2.75 10.01 11.99
N VAL A 178 -2.16 10.76 11.09
CA VAL A 178 -2.83 11.74 10.22
C VAL A 178 -2.17 11.70 8.85
N ALA A 179 -2.97 11.79 7.79
CA ALA A 179 -2.48 11.89 6.44
C ALA A 179 -3.38 12.77 5.58
N GLN A 180 -2.79 13.36 4.55
CA GLN A 180 -3.48 14.18 3.56
C GLN A 180 -2.98 13.81 2.17
N SER A 181 -3.88 13.81 1.19
CA SER A 181 -3.52 13.72 -0.22
C SER A 181 -4.24 14.74 -1.07
N ASP A 182 -3.60 15.06 -2.19
CA ASP A 182 -4.14 15.75 -3.34
C ASP A 182 -3.91 14.77 -4.53
N GLU A 183 -4.95 14.05 -4.89
CA GLU A 183 -4.90 12.98 -5.87
C GLU A 183 -5.71 13.37 -7.10
N TYR A 184 -5.04 13.53 -8.22
CA TYR A 184 -5.69 13.78 -9.50
C TYR A 184 -6.22 12.48 -10.10
N ALA A 185 -7.53 12.39 -10.28
CA ALA A 185 -8.20 11.18 -10.77
C ALA A 185 -8.59 11.20 -12.25
N GLY A 186 -8.13 12.21 -13.03
CA GLY A 186 -8.42 12.38 -14.47
C GLY A 186 -8.66 13.85 -14.86
N PRO A 187 -8.85 14.18 -16.15
CA PRO A 187 -9.11 15.55 -16.57
C PRO A 187 -10.40 16.07 -15.91
N ASN A 188 -10.27 17.12 -15.13
CA ASN A 188 -11.33 17.75 -14.34
C ASN A 188 -11.85 16.96 -13.12
N ALA A 189 -11.11 15.98 -12.63
CA ALA A 189 -11.44 15.27 -11.39
C ALA A 189 -10.21 15.25 -10.49
N SER A 190 -10.12 16.15 -9.53
CA SER A 190 -9.21 16.07 -8.42
C SER A 190 -9.94 15.54 -7.19
N THR A 191 -9.22 14.85 -6.34
CA THR A 191 -9.71 14.37 -5.07
C THR A 191 -8.74 14.82 -3.99
N ASP A 192 -9.23 15.62 -3.06
CA ASP A 192 -8.50 15.97 -1.86
C ASP A 192 -9.03 15.12 -0.72
N GLN A 193 -8.15 14.57 0.10
CA GLN A 193 -8.61 13.81 1.25
C GLN A 193 -7.71 14.03 2.46
N VAL A 194 -8.34 13.95 3.62
CA VAL A 194 -7.67 13.94 4.92
C VAL A 194 -8.16 12.75 5.71
N THR A 195 -7.25 11.99 6.27
CA THR A 195 -7.56 10.90 7.21
C THR A 195 -6.81 11.09 8.51
N PHE A 196 -7.45 10.70 9.60
CA PHE A 196 -6.80 10.60 10.91
C PHE A 196 -7.44 9.47 11.71
N GLY A 197 -6.67 8.92 12.62
CA GLY A 197 -7.16 7.82 13.43
C GLY A 197 -6.12 7.29 14.38
N GLY A 198 -6.43 6.13 14.94
CA GLY A 198 -5.50 5.40 15.79
C GLY A 198 -5.99 4.02 16.09
N THR A 199 -5.05 3.19 16.53
CA THR A 199 -5.30 1.84 16.99
C THR A 199 -4.68 1.65 18.37
N TYR A 200 -5.26 0.74 19.15
CA TYR A 200 -4.70 0.32 20.41
C TYR A 200 -4.82 -1.18 20.59
N THR A 201 -3.69 -1.82 20.88
CA THR A 201 -3.60 -3.26 21.14
C THR A 201 -3.29 -3.52 22.60
N ALA A 202 -4.12 -4.31 23.27
CA ALA A 202 -3.93 -4.76 24.65
C ALA A 202 -4.12 -6.27 24.70
N GLY A 203 -3.03 -7.01 24.90
CA GLY A 203 -3.05 -8.47 24.87
C GLY A 203 -3.52 -9.00 23.50
N ALA A 204 -4.59 -9.80 23.49
CA ALA A 204 -5.16 -10.36 22.28
C ALA A 204 -6.16 -9.44 21.55
N THR A 205 -6.46 -8.27 22.12
CA THR A 205 -7.50 -7.37 21.58
C THR A 205 -6.85 -6.15 20.92
N THR A 206 -7.28 -5.85 19.71
CA THR A 206 -6.97 -4.58 19.03
C THR A 206 -8.26 -3.83 18.73
N VAL A 207 -8.28 -2.55 19.04
CA VAL A 207 -9.38 -1.62 18.67
C VAL A 207 -8.83 -0.50 17.82
N GLY A 208 -9.66 0.05 16.94
CA GLY A 208 -9.25 1.14 16.07
C GLY A 208 -10.41 2.05 15.70
N ILE A 209 -10.06 3.31 15.43
CA ILE A 209 -10.97 4.31 14.85
C ILE A 209 -10.21 5.08 13.77
N GLN A 210 -10.87 5.28 12.63
CA GLN A 210 -10.37 6.09 11.52
C GLN A 210 -11.49 6.97 10.99
N ARG A 211 -11.20 8.24 10.74
CA ARG A 211 -12.09 9.14 10.03
C ARG A 211 -11.39 9.65 8.79
N THR A 212 -12.08 9.59 7.65
CA THR A 212 -11.61 10.10 6.38
C THR A 212 -12.64 11.03 5.78
N SER A 213 -12.22 12.23 5.39
CA SER A 213 -12.98 13.20 4.59
C SER A 213 -12.41 13.20 3.19
N ILE A 214 -13.26 13.11 2.19
CA ILE A 214 -12.89 13.07 0.77
C ILE A 214 -13.71 14.13 0.05
N ASP A 215 -13.01 15.09 -0.53
CA ASP A 215 -13.58 16.16 -1.33
C ASP A 215 -13.31 15.84 -2.81
N PHE A 216 -14.38 15.67 -3.58
CA PHE A 216 -14.29 15.44 -5.03
C PHE A 216 -14.52 16.76 -5.76
N SER A 217 -13.80 16.98 -6.86
CA SER A 217 -14.02 18.15 -7.72
C SER A 217 -15.40 18.18 -8.40
N ALA A 218 -16.07 17.04 -8.47
CA ALA A 218 -17.45 16.96 -8.94
C ALA A 218 -18.42 17.43 -7.87
N ALA A 219 -19.31 18.35 -8.19
CA ALA A 219 -20.28 18.90 -7.25
C ALA A 219 -21.15 17.81 -6.58
N ASN A 220 -21.32 17.92 -5.27
CA ASN A 220 -22.16 17.05 -4.42
C ASN A 220 -21.70 15.59 -4.29
N SER A 221 -20.40 15.33 -4.38
CA SER A 221 -19.84 13.99 -4.20
C SER A 221 -18.94 13.85 -2.97
N ASP A 222 -18.80 14.89 -2.16
CA ASP A 222 -17.98 14.87 -0.95
C ASP A 222 -18.48 13.81 0.04
N THR A 223 -17.55 13.14 0.66
CA THR A 223 -17.86 12.00 1.51
C THR A 223 -17.05 12.03 2.81
N ASP A 224 -17.75 11.93 3.92
CA ASP A 224 -17.18 11.72 5.25
C ASP A 224 -17.42 10.29 5.71
N ARG A 225 -16.37 9.62 6.16
CA ARG A 225 -16.42 8.24 6.64
C ARG A 225 -15.82 8.13 8.03
N THR A 226 -16.46 7.34 8.88
CA THR A 226 -15.89 6.98 10.18
C THR A 226 -15.97 5.47 10.33
N HIS A 227 -14.83 4.83 10.53
CA HIS A 227 -14.69 3.41 10.75
C HIS A 227 -14.28 3.15 12.19
N ILE A 228 -14.95 2.20 12.84
CA ILE A 228 -14.62 1.72 14.18
C ILE A 228 -14.57 0.21 14.08
N ALA A 229 -13.48 -0.37 14.52
CA ALA A 229 -13.28 -1.81 14.44
C ALA A 229 -12.60 -2.36 15.70
N ALA A 230 -12.84 -3.62 15.97
CA ALA A 230 -12.15 -4.39 17.00
C ALA A 230 -11.87 -5.80 16.48
N SER A 231 -10.71 -6.35 16.82
CA SER A 231 -10.36 -7.74 16.59
C SER A 231 -9.85 -8.40 17.87
N PHE A 232 -10.03 -9.72 17.94
CA PHE A 232 -9.55 -10.54 19.05
C PHE A 232 -8.82 -11.75 18.48
N ALA A 233 -7.55 -11.92 18.85
CA ALA A 233 -6.78 -13.10 18.48
C ALA A 233 -7.13 -14.28 19.39
N VAL A 234 -7.47 -15.42 18.78
CA VAL A 234 -7.85 -16.68 19.45
C VAL A 234 -6.71 -17.69 19.38
#